data_4712781ef0369958e394b0c2afc3be51
#
_entry.id   4712781ef0369958e394b0c2afc3be51
#
_cell.length_a   1.000
_cell.length_b   1.000
_cell.length_c   1.000
_cell.angle_alpha   90.00
_cell.angle_beta   90.00
_cell.angle_gamma   90.00
#
_symmetry.space_group_name_H-M   'P 1'
#
loop_
_entity.id
_entity.type
_entity.pdbx_description
1 polymer ?
#
loop_
_entity_poly.entity_id
_entity_poly.type
_entity_poly.pdbx_seq_one_letter_code
_entity_poly.pdbx_strand_id
1 'polypeptide(L)'
;MKRTLSIIIAAAAAAACTVTAGAEGSELVVLGDSITSGYGLDGYVSGDNYSAAGSFANMLGADFGGYENFAVDGRTSGELLTALEDADIAAALAGADTVVISIGGNDFLQPMISAVQSAVMSDPDLLSALQGGETQLNEDNYMQIMTQMLSVMLDAVDSVDVSAIGENICGILSEISDLNSECQVILLTVYDPFEGVQGMEMMDVAAREKLGELNAEIFEEAKGHGMEVADVHSAFEGHALDYTNISSMDIHPNKEGHSAIYSLLSGLTAEQTSAPVTGAVTAEADGSETAVETPAETPAKGSPDTGAGGAAAFAGIAALAAAGVFACRKRK
;
A
#
# COMPACT_ATOMS: atom_id res chain seq x y z
N MET A 1 12.08 84.65 14.61
CA MET A 1 12.41 83.43 13.88
C MET A 1 12.44 82.28 14.89
N LYS A 2 11.36 81.56 15.00
CA LYS A 2 11.29 80.36 15.85
C LYS A 2 11.03 79.17 14.91
N ARG A 3 12.01 78.22 14.79
CA ARG A 3 11.87 77.00 14.05
C ARG A 3 11.32 75.96 15.00
N THR A 4 10.10 75.49 14.77
CA THR A 4 9.48 74.36 15.41
C THR A 4 9.91 73.05 14.71
N LEU A 5 10.56 72.16 15.44
CA LEU A 5 11.01 70.88 14.99
C LEU A 5 9.86 69.85 15.23
N SER A 6 9.26 69.39 14.16
CA SER A 6 8.24 68.32 14.24
C SER A 6 8.92 66.96 14.28
N ILE A 7 8.77 66.27 15.39
CA ILE A 7 9.18 64.85 15.54
C ILE A 7 8.04 63.95 15.03
N ILE A 8 8.28 63.22 13.95
CA ILE A 8 7.38 62.18 13.47
C ILE A 8 7.75 60.87 14.21
N ILE A 9 6.89 60.43 15.09
CA ILE A 9 6.99 59.10 15.70
C ILE A 9 6.31 58.11 14.73
N ALA A 10 7.12 57.29 14.08
CA ALA A 10 6.62 56.14 13.33
C ALA A 10 6.33 54.99 14.32
N ALA A 11 5.06 54.70 14.55
CA ALA A 11 4.64 53.51 15.27
C ALA A 11 4.72 52.31 14.31
N ALA A 12 5.70 51.44 14.52
CA ALA A 12 5.76 50.14 13.89
C ALA A 12 4.70 49.24 14.57
N ALA A 13 3.60 48.99 13.86
CA ALA A 13 2.66 47.93 14.28
C ALA A 13 3.33 46.60 13.97
N ALA A 14 3.82 45.91 14.99
CA ALA A 14 4.14 44.50 14.92
C ALA A 14 2.80 43.74 14.84
N ALA A 15 2.46 43.25 13.64
CA ALA A 15 1.43 42.25 13.49
C ALA A 15 1.98 40.96 14.11
N ALA A 16 1.56 40.65 15.34
CA ALA A 16 1.70 39.32 15.89
C ALA A 16 0.75 38.40 15.11
N CYS A 17 1.30 37.59 14.20
CA CYS A 17 0.60 36.41 13.72
C CYS A 17 0.43 35.51 14.95
N THR A 18 -0.75 35.51 15.54
CA THR A 18 -1.17 34.45 16.43
C THR A 18 -1.41 33.23 15.54
N VAL A 19 -0.42 32.35 15.46
CA VAL A 19 -0.65 30.98 15.06
C VAL A 19 -1.61 30.45 16.12
N THR A 20 -2.87 30.27 15.76
CA THR A 20 -3.80 29.46 16.56
C THR A 20 -3.26 28.05 16.45
N ALA A 21 -2.63 27.54 17.51
CA ALA A 21 -2.45 26.12 17.68
C ALA A 21 -3.85 25.48 17.58
N GLY A 22 -4.17 24.89 16.43
CA GLY A 22 -5.27 23.96 16.28
C GLY A 22 -5.01 22.80 17.24
N ALA A 23 -6.05 22.18 17.74
CA ALA A 23 -5.95 20.99 18.57
C ALA A 23 -5.03 19.98 17.87
N GLU A 24 -3.90 19.64 18.49
CA GLU A 24 -2.91 18.71 18.02
C GLU A 24 -3.49 17.29 18.07
N GLY A 25 -4.17 16.86 17.00
CA GLY A 25 -4.28 15.46 16.67
C GLY A 25 -3.02 15.13 15.88
N SER A 26 -2.33 14.05 16.22
CA SER A 26 -1.23 13.53 15.42
C SER A 26 -1.76 13.20 14.03
N GLU A 27 -1.14 13.74 12.98
CA GLU A 27 -1.64 13.56 11.62
C GLU A 27 -0.96 12.34 10.98
N LEU A 28 -1.76 11.33 10.66
CA LEU A 28 -1.32 10.12 9.96
C LEU A 28 -1.62 10.26 8.46
N VAL A 29 -0.61 10.05 7.63
CA VAL A 29 -0.75 9.89 6.18
C VAL A 29 -0.40 8.46 5.79
N VAL A 30 -1.24 7.81 4.98
CA VAL A 30 -0.99 6.46 4.50
C VAL A 30 -0.92 6.47 2.97
N LEU A 31 0.20 5.98 2.43
CA LEU A 31 0.46 5.87 1.00
C LEU A 31 0.53 4.40 0.60
N GLY A 32 0.15 4.08 -0.64
CA GLY A 32 0.33 2.71 -1.11
C GLY A 32 -0.61 2.29 -2.23
N ASP A 33 -0.88 1.00 -2.22
CA ASP A 33 -1.65 0.29 -3.24
C ASP A 33 -2.94 -0.35 -2.69
N SER A 34 -3.39 -1.44 -3.32
CA SER A 34 -4.60 -2.18 -2.93
C SER A 34 -4.53 -2.78 -1.52
N ILE A 35 -3.36 -3.07 -0.99
CA ILE A 35 -3.20 -3.53 0.40
C ILE A 35 -3.56 -2.40 1.36
N THR A 36 -3.10 -1.20 1.08
CA THR A 36 -3.39 0.00 1.88
C THR A 36 -4.85 0.43 1.77
N SER A 37 -5.47 0.31 0.59
CA SER A 37 -6.90 0.63 0.40
C SER A 37 -7.84 -0.35 1.10
N GLY A 38 -7.35 -1.55 1.45
CA GLY A 38 -8.14 -2.63 2.05
C GLY A 38 -8.94 -3.44 1.03
N TYR A 39 -8.42 -3.55 -0.21
CA TYR A 39 -9.04 -4.37 -1.26
C TYR A 39 -9.32 -5.80 -0.78
N GLY A 40 -10.49 -6.32 -1.11
CA GLY A 40 -10.92 -7.68 -0.75
C GLY A 40 -11.55 -7.81 0.63
N LEU A 41 -11.55 -6.76 1.46
CA LEU A 41 -12.22 -6.76 2.75
C LEU A 41 -13.72 -6.45 2.63
N ASP A 42 -14.47 -6.92 3.62
CA ASP A 42 -15.88 -6.55 3.75
C ASP A 42 -16.05 -5.03 3.88
N GLY A 43 -16.92 -4.47 3.05
CA GLY A 43 -17.18 -3.04 3.01
C GLY A 43 -16.22 -2.25 2.12
N TYR A 44 -15.23 -2.88 1.49
CA TYR A 44 -14.38 -2.21 0.51
C TYR A 44 -15.21 -1.67 -0.66
N VAL A 45 -14.94 -0.43 -1.04
CA VAL A 45 -15.49 0.23 -2.22
C VAL A 45 -14.34 0.88 -2.98
N SER A 46 -14.17 0.54 -4.27
CA SER A 46 -13.08 1.09 -5.08
C SER A 46 -13.13 2.62 -5.13
N GLY A 47 -12.00 3.25 -4.84
CA GLY A 47 -11.88 4.70 -4.76
C GLY A 47 -12.39 5.32 -3.44
N ASP A 48 -12.88 4.50 -2.49
CA ASP A 48 -13.19 4.93 -1.12
C ASP A 48 -12.25 4.22 -0.14
N ASN A 49 -11.11 4.82 0.11
CA ASN A 49 -10.04 4.26 0.95
C ASN A 49 -10.38 4.21 2.45
N TYR A 50 -11.56 4.68 2.85
CA TYR A 50 -12.06 4.69 4.23
C TYR A 50 -13.19 3.68 4.45
N SER A 51 -13.68 3.03 3.38
CA SER A 51 -14.86 2.15 3.44
C SER A 51 -14.61 0.83 4.17
N ALA A 52 -13.40 0.28 4.08
CA ALA A 52 -13.05 -1.00 4.68
C ALA A 52 -12.57 -0.84 6.13
N ALA A 53 -13.47 -0.84 7.10
CA ALA A 53 -13.15 -0.67 8.52
C ALA A 53 -12.15 -1.69 9.09
N GLY A 54 -12.00 -2.85 8.44
CA GLY A 54 -11.03 -3.88 8.81
C GLY A 54 -9.65 -3.71 8.17
N SER A 55 -9.39 -2.67 7.35
CA SER A 55 -8.06 -2.41 6.80
C SER A 55 -7.10 -1.95 7.91
N PHE A 56 -5.82 -2.28 7.77
CA PHE A 56 -4.81 -1.83 8.73
C PHE A 56 -4.74 -0.29 8.80
N ALA A 57 -4.91 0.37 7.66
CA ALA A 57 -4.91 1.83 7.56
C ALA A 57 -6.06 2.45 8.36
N ASN A 58 -7.27 1.88 8.26
CA ASN A 58 -8.42 2.35 9.01
C ASN A 58 -8.28 2.08 10.51
N MET A 59 -7.76 0.90 10.90
CA MET A 59 -7.52 0.58 12.31
C MET A 59 -6.45 1.51 12.92
N LEU A 60 -5.34 1.74 12.22
CA LEU A 60 -4.29 2.65 12.67
C LEU A 60 -4.80 4.09 12.72
N GLY A 61 -5.56 4.54 11.71
CA GLY A 61 -6.17 5.87 11.69
C GLY A 61 -7.09 6.15 12.88
N ALA A 62 -7.75 5.10 13.41
CA ALA A 62 -8.56 5.24 14.62
C ALA A 62 -7.72 5.55 15.88
N ASP A 63 -6.47 5.05 15.96
CA ASP A 63 -5.55 5.35 17.06
C ASP A 63 -5.04 6.80 16.99
N PHE A 64 -4.93 7.36 15.78
CA PHE A 64 -4.53 8.76 15.54
C PHE A 64 -5.70 9.75 15.64
N GLY A 65 -6.94 9.28 15.76
CA GLY A 65 -8.14 10.13 15.74
C GLY A 65 -8.56 10.59 14.36
N GLY A 66 -7.88 10.13 13.31
CA GLY A 66 -8.13 10.42 11.90
C GLY A 66 -6.87 10.20 11.07
N TYR A 67 -7.02 10.11 9.75
CA TYR A 67 -5.90 9.92 8.83
C TYR A 67 -6.29 10.32 7.41
N GLU A 68 -5.27 10.56 6.56
CA GLU A 68 -5.45 10.70 5.12
C GLU A 68 -4.88 9.48 4.40
N ASN A 69 -5.67 8.88 3.50
CA ASN A 69 -5.29 7.67 2.77
C ASN A 69 -5.28 7.92 1.25
N PHE A 70 -4.08 7.99 0.68
CA PHE A 70 -3.84 8.22 -0.75
C PHE A 70 -3.50 6.93 -1.51
N ALA A 71 -3.93 5.78 -1.02
CA ALA A 71 -3.74 4.51 -1.70
C ALA A 71 -4.49 4.48 -3.04
N VAL A 72 -3.89 3.81 -4.03
CA VAL A 72 -4.54 3.53 -5.33
C VAL A 72 -4.28 2.08 -5.70
N ASP A 73 -5.35 1.32 -5.95
CA ASP A 73 -5.24 -0.09 -6.33
C ASP A 73 -4.36 -0.28 -7.55
N GLY A 74 -3.46 -1.24 -7.48
CA GLY A 74 -2.54 -1.55 -8.56
C GLY A 74 -1.33 -0.61 -8.70
N ARG A 75 -1.17 0.38 -7.82
CA ARG A 75 -0.08 1.36 -7.89
C ARG A 75 1.28 0.70 -7.74
N THR A 76 2.22 1.05 -8.62
CA THR A 76 3.64 0.70 -8.55
C THR A 76 4.46 1.76 -7.81
N SER A 77 5.70 1.42 -7.46
CA SER A 77 6.63 2.36 -6.81
C SER A 77 6.88 3.62 -7.66
N GLY A 78 7.06 3.46 -8.99
CA GLY A 78 7.24 4.59 -9.91
C GLY A 78 6.01 5.47 -10.05
N GLU A 79 4.81 4.89 -9.99
CA GLU A 79 3.55 5.64 -9.98
C GLU A 79 3.34 6.37 -8.67
N LEU A 80 3.75 5.78 -7.53
CA LEU A 80 3.71 6.47 -6.25
C LEU A 80 4.68 7.65 -6.23
N LEU A 81 5.93 7.46 -6.69
CA LEU A 81 6.89 8.55 -6.79
C LEU A 81 6.34 9.73 -7.61
N THR A 82 5.73 9.43 -8.76
CA THR A 82 5.08 10.47 -9.58
C THR A 82 3.90 11.12 -8.86
N ALA A 83 3.14 10.36 -8.07
CA ALA A 83 1.97 10.88 -7.36
C ALA A 83 2.32 11.87 -6.24
N LEU A 84 3.56 11.87 -5.72
CA LEU A 84 4.01 12.85 -4.73
C LEU A 84 4.08 14.29 -5.28
N GLU A 85 4.07 14.45 -6.62
CA GLU A 85 3.94 15.76 -7.28
C GLU A 85 2.52 16.36 -7.14
N ASP A 86 1.53 15.59 -6.71
CA ASP A 86 0.16 16.06 -6.46
C ASP A 86 0.14 17.02 -5.25
N ALA A 87 -0.47 18.18 -5.43
CA ALA A 87 -0.45 19.24 -4.42
C ALA A 87 -1.19 18.86 -3.13
N ASP A 88 -2.22 18.01 -3.22
CA ASP A 88 -3.01 17.55 -2.07
C ASP A 88 -2.16 16.55 -1.25
N ILE A 89 -1.46 15.63 -1.92
CA ILE A 89 -0.53 14.68 -1.28
C ILE A 89 0.65 15.43 -0.65
N ALA A 90 1.27 16.34 -1.37
CA ALA A 90 2.39 17.12 -0.85
C ALA A 90 2.00 17.97 0.38
N ALA A 91 0.80 18.54 0.38
CA ALA A 91 0.29 19.31 1.50
C ALA A 91 0.03 18.43 2.74
N ALA A 92 -0.54 17.22 2.55
CA ALA A 92 -0.75 16.26 3.62
C ALA A 92 0.59 15.80 4.22
N LEU A 93 1.56 15.44 3.39
CA LEU A 93 2.90 15.02 3.84
C LEU A 93 3.64 16.12 4.61
N ALA A 94 3.50 17.37 4.18
CA ALA A 94 4.13 18.51 4.86
C ALA A 94 3.56 18.74 6.29
N GLY A 95 2.35 18.25 6.59
CA GLY A 95 1.70 18.36 7.89
C GLY A 95 1.75 17.07 8.71
N ALA A 96 2.18 15.94 8.13
CA ALA A 96 2.11 14.63 8.77
C ALA A 96 3.07 14.49 9.95
N ASP A 97 2.61 13.88 11.04
CA ASP A 97 3.49 13.40 12.12
C ASP A 97 4.01 11.99 11.82
N THR A 98 3.20 11.18 11.15
CA THR A 98 3.54 9.81 10.77
C THR A 98 3.11 9.54 9.34
N VAL A 99 3.99 8.92 8.56
CA VAL A 99 3.72 8.44 7.19
C VAL A 99 3.93 6.94 7.14
N VAL A 100 2.94 6.19 6.66
CA VAL A 100 3.03 4.73 6.45
C VAL A 100 2.96 4.42 4.97
N ILE A 101 3.89 3.59 4.47
CA ILE A 101 4.04 3.29 3.04
C ILE A 101 4.02 1.78 2.81
N SER A 102 3.06 1.29 2.02
CA SER A 102 3.01 -0.10 1.53
C SER A 102 3.07 -0.09 0.00
N ILE A 103 4.24 -0.42 -0.57
CA ILE A 103 4.47 -0.33 -2.02
C ILE A 103 5.49 -1.39 -2.49
N GLY A 104 5.53 -1.66 -3.79
CA GLY A 104 6.46 -2.61 -4.41
C GLY A 104 5.82 -3.95 -4.80
N GLY A 105 4.69 -4.31 -4.18
CA GLY A 105 3.96 -5.54 -4.52
C GLY A 105 3.50 -5.57 -5.98
N ASN A 106 3.03 -4.46 -6.52
CA ASN A 106 2.60 -4.37 -7.91
C ASN A 106 3.77 -4.33 -8.90
N ASP A 107 4.92 -3.79 -8.52
CA ASP A 107 6.14 -3.85 -9.34
C ASP A 107 6.57 -5.30 -9.58
N PHE A 108 6.36 -6.16 -8.57
CA PHE A 108 6.57 -7.61 -8.68
C PHE A 108 5.45 -8.31 -9.48
N LEU A 109 4.18 -7.97 -9.28
CA LEU A 109 3.03 -8.68 -9.83
C LEU A 109 2.67 -8.28 -11.26
N GLN A 110 2.79 -7.00 -11.62
CA GLN A 110 2.36 -6.52 -12.94
C GLN A 110 3.11 -7.15 -14.12
N PRO A 111 4.43 -7.42 -14.06
CA PRO A 111 5.12 -8.19 -15.09
C PRO A 111 4.50 -9.57 -15.32
N MET A 112 4.15 -10.31 -14.26
CA MET A 112 3.50 -11.62 -14.37
C MET A 112 2.10 -11.53 -14.99
N ILE A 113 1.29 -10.58 -14.54
CA ILE A 113 -0.06 -10.34 -15.08
C ILE A 113 0.03 -10.01 -16.56
N SER A 114 0.93 -9.11 -16.97
CA SER A 114 1.12 -8.68 -18.34
C SER A 114 1.64 -9.83 -19.24
N ALA A 115 2.55 -10.64 -18.73
CA ALA A 115 3.09 -11.79 -19.43
C ALA A 115 2.02 -12.86 -19.68
N VAL A 116 1.22 -13.18 -18.68
CA VAL A 116 0.09 -14.12 -18.80
C VAL A 116 -0.96 -13.59 -19.79
N GLN A 117 -1.35 -12.32 -19.69
CA GLN A 117 -2.27 -11.70 -20.64
C GLN A 117 -1.76 -11.76 -22.07
N SER A 118 -0.48 -11.46 -22.28
CA SER A 118 0.17 -11.52 -23.59
C SER A 118 0.20 -12.94 -24.16
N ALA A 119 0.48 -13.94 -23.31
CA ALA A 119 0.47 -15.35 -23.69
C ALA A 119 -0.94 -15.81 -24.10
N VAL A 120 -1.96 -15.47 -23.31
CA VAL A 120 -3.37 -15.79 -23.60
C VAL A 120 -3.82 -15.13 -24.91
N MET A 121 -3.52 -13.85 -25.10
CA MET A 121 -3.93 -13.11 -26.30
C MET A 121 -3.21 -13.57 -27.56
N SER A 122 -2.03 -14.16 -27.42
CA SER A 122 -1.23 -14.67 -28.55
C SER A 122 -1.58 -16.11 -28.94
N ASP A 123 -2.36 -16.83 -28.12
CA ASP A 123 -2.80 -18.21 -28.34
C ASP A 123 -4.33 -18.27 -28.52
N PRO A 124 -4.83 -18.35 -29.78
CA PRO A 124 -6.27 -18.38 -30.07
C PRO A 124 -7.01 -19.58 -29.44
N ASP A 125 -6.32 -20.73 -29.28
CA ASP A 125 -6.91 -21.92 -28.68
C ASP A 125 -7.07 -21.74 -27.15
N LEU A 126 -6.07 -21.15 -26.51
CA LEU A 126 -6.11 -20.81 -25.08
C LEU A 126 -7.18 -19.74 -24.80
N LEU A 127 -7.22 -18.69 -25.62
CA LEU A 127 -8.24 -17.63 -25.51
C LEU A 127 -9.65 -18.21 -25.69
N SER A 128 -9.85 -19.10 -26.69
CA SER A 128 -11.13 -19.78 -26.92
C SER A 128 -11.53 -20.67 -25.76
N ALA A 129 -10.58 -21.43 -25.18
CA ALA A 129 -10.81 -22.28 -24.03
C ALA A 129 -11.25 -21.48 -22.79
N LEU A 130 -10.62 -20.35 -22.51
CA LEU A 130 -10.95 -19.47 -21.38
C LEU A 130 -12.30 -18.75 -21.55
N GLN A 131 -12.69 -18.48 -22.80
CA GLN A 131 -13.99 -17.84 -23.10
C GLN A 131 -15.15 -18.84 -23.19
N GLY A 132 -14.90 -20.13 -22.91
CA GLY A 132 -15.92 -21.19 -23.05
C GLY A 132 -16.26 -21.53 -24.50
N GLY A 133 -15.30 -21.32 -25.43
CA GLY A 133 -15.42 -21.60 -26.85
C GLY A 133 -15.36 -23.12 -27.20
N GLU A 134 -15.16 -23.41 -28.49
CA GLU A 134 -15.14 -24.82 -28.99
C GLU A 134 -13.97 -25.63 -28.48
N THR A 135 -12.83 -24.97 -28.17
CA THR A 135 -11.66 -25.61 -27.56
C THR A 135 -11.95 -25.83 -26.08
N GLN A 136 -12.27 -27.04 -25.70
CA GLN A 136 -12.50 -27.39 -24.30
C GLN A 136 -11.19 -27.73 -23.61
N LEU A 137 -11.00 -27.23 -22.39
CA LEU A 137 -9.96 -27.71 -21.50
C LEU A 137 -10.20 -29.19 -21.17
N ASN A 138 -9.30 -30.04 -21.59
CA ASN A 138 -9.30 -31.47 -21.33
C ASN A 138 -7.98 -31.88 -20.65
N GLU A 139 -7.89 -33.12 -20.20
CA GLU A 139 -6.70 -33.59 -19.46
C GLU A 139 -5.41 -33.48 -20.31
N ASP A 140 -5.50 -33.64 -21.64
CA ASP A 140 -4.32 -33.66 -22.50
C ASP A 140 -3.73 -32.25 -22.71
N ASN A 141 -4.58 -31.21 -22.87
CA ASN A 141 -4.13 -29.82 -23.09
C ASN A 141 -3.97 -29.04 -21.77
N TYR A 142 -4.69 -29.41 -20.71
CA TYR A 142 -4.64 -28.73 -19.43
C TYR A 142 -3.21 -28.67 -18.84
N MET A 143 -2.52 -29.80 -18.77
CA MET A 143 -1.16 -29.86 -18.22
C MET A 143 -0.17 -29.05 -19.07
N GLN A 144 -0.34 -29.05 -20.39
CA GLN A 144 0.49 -28.26 -21.29
C GLN A 144 0.28 -26.77 -21.06
N ILE A 145 -0.98 -26.34 -20.97
CA ILE A 145 -1.34 -24.93 -20.72
C ILE A 145 -0.81 -24.48 -19.34
N MET A 146 -1.01 -25.27 -18.30
CA MET A 146 -0.51 -24.95 -16.96
C MET A 146 1.01 -24.83 -16.94
N THR A 147 1.73 -25.75 -17.60
CA THR A 147 3.19 -25.68 -17.69
C THR A 147 3.65 -24.44 -18.44
N GLN A 148 2.97 -24.09 -19.52
CA GLN A 148 3.28 -22.89 -20.30
C GLN A 148 3.02 -21.61 -19.48
N MET A 149 1.88 -21.53 -18.78
CA MET A 149 1.57 -20.39 -17.93
C MET A 149 2.57 -20.24 -16.78
N LEU A 150 2.91 -21.34 -16.13
CA LEU A 150 3.92 -21.32 -15.08
C LEU A 150 5.29 -20.86 -15.60
N SER A 151 5.72 -21.34 -16.77
CA SER A 151 6.98 -20.87 -17.38
C SER A 151 6.95 -19.37 -17.66
N VAL A 152 5.85 -18.86 -18.23
CA VAL A 152 5.67 -17.43 -18.50
C VAL A 152 5.71 -16.58 -17.22
N MET A 153 5.11 -17.08 -16.15
CA MET A 153 5.12 -16.39 -14.84
C MET A 153 6.52 -16.39 -14.21
N LEU A 154 7.23 -17.52 -14.27
CA LEU A 154 8.61 -17.62 -13.76
C LEU A 154 9.57 -16.70 -14.50
N ASP A 155 9.48 -16.67 -15.85
CA ASP A 155 10.27 -15.75 -16.68
C ASP A 155 9.96 -14.27 -16.34
N ALA A 156 8.69 -13.97 -16.03
CA ALA A 156 8.29 -12.64 -15.64
C ALA A 156 8.83 -12.25 -14.25
N VAL A 157 8.83 -13.16 -13.28
CA VAL A 157 9.43 -12.95 -11.95
C VAL A 157 10.93 -12.67 -12.10
N ASP A 158 11.65 -13.46 -12.91
CA ASP A 158 13.08 -13.26 -13.13
C ASP A 158 13.38 -11.88 -13.77
N SER A 159 12.44 -11.38 -14.57
CA SER A 159 12.57 -10.08 -15.25
C SER A 159 12.31 -8.85 -14.37
N VAL A 160 11.88 -9.01 -13.12
CA VAL A 160 11.63 -7.89 -12.20
C VAL A 160 12.93 -7.16 -11.89
N ASP A 161 12.96 -5.87 -12.18
CA ASP A 161 14.11 -5.00 -11.92
C ASP A 161 14.01 -4.42 -10.49
N VAL A 162 14.54 -5.18 -9.53
CA VAL A 162 14.52 -4.80 -8.11
C VAL A 162 15.31 -3.52 -7.86
N SER A 163 16.41 -3.28 -8.62
CA SER A 163 17.19 -2.05 -8.47
C SER A 163 16.37 -0.81 -8.85
N ALA A 164 15.59 -0.89 -9.94
CA ALA A 164 14.71 0.22 -10.33
C ALA A 164 13.62 0.49 -9.28
N ILE A 165 13.11 -0.56 -8.62
CA ILE A 165 12.16 -0.40 -7.51
C ILE A 165 12.84 0.28 -6.32
N GLY A 166 14.06 -0.12 -5.95
CA GLY A 166 14.87 0.52 -4.93
C GLY A 166 15.11 2.00 -5.22
N GLU A 167 15.49 2.34 -6.47
CA GLU A 167 15.65 3.75 -6.89
C GLU A 167 14.34 4.55 -6.73
N ASN A 168 13.19 3.98 -7.06
CA ASN A 168 11.90 4.64 -6.84
C ASN A 168 11.61 4.84 -5.35
N ILE A 169 11.88 3.84 -4.51
CA ILE A 169 11.71 3.93 -3.05
C ILE A 169 12.63 5.03 -2.49
N CYS A 170 13.90 5.05 -2.88
CA CYS A 170 14.85 6.11 -2.52
C CYS A 170 14.31 7.51 -2.87
N GLY A 171 13.75 7.65 -4.09
CA GLY A 171 13.11 8.89 -4.53
C GLY A 171 11.92 9.28 -3.67
N ILE A 172 11.02 8.32 -3.35
CA ILE A 172 9.87 8.55 -2.47
C ILE A 172 10.31 9.05 -1.10
N LEU A 173 11.29 8.38 -0.48
CA LEU A 173 11.78 8.74 0.85
C LEU A 173 12.49 10.10 0.85
N SER A 174 13.21 10.42 -0.22
CA SER A 174 13.86 11.73 -0.41
C SER A 174 12.82 12.86 -0.50
N GLU A 175 11.80 12.70 -1.34
CA GLU A 175 10.72 13.69 -1.49
C GLU A 175 9.96 13.92 -0.18
N ILE A 176 9.65 12.85 0.58
CA ILE A 176 9.01 12.98 1.89
C ILE A 176 9.92 13.73 2.86
N SER A 177 11.22 13.39 2.89
CA SER A 177 12.19 14.09 3.76
C SER A 177 12.34 15.58 3.40
N ASP A 178 12.28 15.92 2.12
CA ASP A 178 12.35 17.30 1.64
C ASP A 178 11.08 18.10 2.00
N LEU A 179 9.91 17.45 1.99
CA LEU A 179 8.65 18.05 2.41
C LEU A 179 8.52 18.17 3.93
N ASN A 180 8.96 17.16 4.67
CA ASN A 180 8.84 17.07 6.12
C ASN A 180 9.91 16.17 6.74
N SER A 181 11.00 16.76 7.19
CA SER A 181 12.14 16.03 7.79
C SER A 181 11.90 15.54 9.23
N GLU A 182 10.80 15.94 9.84
CA GLU A 182 10.50 15.65 11.24
C GLU A 182 9.49 14.50 11.41
N CYS A 183 8.79 14.10 10.33
CA CYS A 183 7.79 13.03 10.42
C CYS A 183 8.44 11.66 10.61
N GLN A 184 7.77 10.79 11.35
CA GLN A 184 8.10 9.37 11.37
C GLN A 184 7.66 8.74 10.05
N VAL A 185 8.56 8.03 9.37
CA VAL A 185 8.22 7.27 8.16
C VAL A 185 8.42 5.78 8.40
N ILE A 186 7.39 4.98 8.12
CA ILE A 186 7.39 3.53 8.30
C ILE A 186 7.09 2.87 6.95
N LEU A 187 8.05 2.10 6.42
CA LEU A 187 7.85 1.30 5.22
C LEU A 187 7.42 -0.12 5.59
N LEU A 188 6.55 -0.72 4.79
CA LEU A 188 6.19 -2.13 4.90
C LEU A 188 7.03 -2.96 3.92
N THR A 189 7.53 -4.12 4.37
CA THR A 189 8.08 -5.12 3.47
C THR A 189 6.96 -5.86 2.72
N VAL A 190 7.29 -6.47 1.58
CA VAL A 190 6.34 -7.20 0.73
C VAL A 190 6.36 -8.69 1.11
N TYR A 191 5.19 -9.25 1.45
CA TYR A 191 5.05 -10.66 1.81
C TYR A 191 4.93 -11.57 0.58
N ASP A 192 5.23 -12.87 0.76
CA ASP A 192 5.01 -13.90 -0.26
C ASP A 192 3.59 -14.49 -0.14
N PRO A 193 2.69 -14.24 -1.11
CA PRO A 193 1.34 -14.80 -1.06
C PRO A 193 1.28 -16.26 -1.50
N PHE A 194 2.34 -16.83 -2.08
CA PHE A 194 2.36 -18.17 -2.66
C PHE A 194 2.87 -19.24 -1.68
N GLU A 195 3.41 -18.83 -0.54
CA GLU A 195 4.00 -19.71 0.45
C GLU A 195 3.00 -20.77 0.93
N GLY A 196 3.41 -22.05 0.83
CA GLY A 196 2.60 -23.20 1.26
C GLY A 196 1.36 -23.46 0.42
N VAL A 197 1.15 -22.77 -0.70
CA VAL A 197 0.02 -23.00 -1.61
C VAL A 197 0.28 -24.25 -2.46
N GLN A 198 -0.56 -25.26 -2.29
CA GLN A 198 -0.43 -26.53 -3.02
C GLN A 198 -0.53 -26.32 -4.55
N GLY A 199 0.48 -26.78 -5.27
CA GLY A 199 0.59 -26.65 -6.72
C GLY A 199 1.27 -25.37 -7.18
N MET A 200 1.71 -24.49 -6.25
CA MET A 200 2.44 -23.26 -6.53
C MET A 200 3.89 -23.29 -5.98
N GLU A 201 4.42 -24.47 -5.66
CA GLU A 201 5.73 -24.62 -5.02
C GLU A 201 6.87 -23.98 -5.83
N MET A 202 6.78 -23.98 -7.16
CA MET A 202 7.79 -23.32 -8.02
C MET A 202 7.65 -21.80 -7.97
N MET A 203 6.44 -21.29 -7.86
CA MET A 203 6.18 -19.85 -7.70
C MET A 203 6.63 -19.37 -6.32
N ASP A 204 6.33 -20.14 -5.25
CA ASP A 204 6.82 -19.87 -3.89
C ASP A 204 8.36 -19.73 -3.89
N VAL A 205 9.09 -20.67 -4.49
CA VAL A 205 10.56 -20.58 -4.56
C VAL A 205 11.05 -19.34 -5.32
N ALA A 206 10.49 -19.05 -6.49
CA ALA A 206 10.89 -17.91 -7.30
C ALA A 206 10.48 -16.57 -6.66
N ALA A 207 9.27 -16.49 -6.11
CA ALA A 207 8.79 -15.31 -5.41
C ALA A 207 9.63 -15.01 -4.17
N ARG A 208 9.93 -16.02 -3.36
CA ARG A 208 10.76 -15.89 -2.15
C ARG A 208 12.14 -15.31 -2.45
N GLU A 209 12.81 -15.78 -3.52
CA GLU A 209 14.11 -15.26 -3.92
C GLU A 209 14.01 -13.78 -4.32
N LYS A 210 13.09 -13.45 -5.21
CA LYS A 210 12.93 -12.11 -5.76
C LYS A 210 12.37 -11.10 -4.73
N LEU A 211 11.41 -11.53 -3.91
CA LEU A 211 10.90 -10.71 -2.79
C LEU A 211 11.95 -10.51 -1.70
N GLY A 212 12.82 -11.50 -1.49
CA GLY A 212 13.97 -11.35 -0.61
C GLY A 212 14.92 -10.24 -1.08
N GLU A 213 15.22 -10.17 -2.38
CA GLU A 213 15.98 -9.06 -2.97
C GLU A 213 15.26 -7.72 -2.78
N LEU A 214 13.96 -7.64 -3.10
CA LEU A 214 13.17 -6.43 -2.95
C LEU A 214 13.10 -5.95 -1.49
N ASN A 215 12.85 -6.85 -0.56
CA ASN A 215 12.79 -6.49 0.86
C ASN A 215 14.17 -6.04 1.39
N ALA A 216 15.26 -6.59 0.86
CA ALA A 216 16.60 -6.10 1.19
C ALA A 216 16.81 -4.65 0.73
N GLU A 217 16.35 -4.28 -0.47
CA GLU A 217 16.36 -2.88 -0.93
C GLU A 217 15.49 -1.98 -0.03
N ILE A 218 14.28 -2.43 0.36
CA ILE A 218 13.41 -1.68 1.29
C ILE A 218 14.15 -1.39 2.61
N PHE A 219 14.82 -2.39 3.18
CA PHE A 219 15.59 -2.22 4.42
C PHE A 219 16.81 -1.29 4.25
N GLU A 220 17.54 -1.40 3.14
CA GLU A 220 18.72 -0.54 2.89
C GLU A 220 18.31 0.91 2.64
N GLU A 221 17.23 1.16 1.86
CA GLU A 221 16.75 2.51 1.59
C GLU A 221 16.16 3.16 2.85
N ALA A 222 15.32 2.44 3.60
CA ALA A 222 14.81 2.93 4.89
C ALA A 222 15.95 3.30 5.85
N LYS A 223 16.94 2.43 5.99
CA LYS A 223 18.11 2.67 6.82
C LYS A 223 18.95 3.84 6.33
N GLY A 224 19.12 3.98 5.01
CA GLY A 224 19.87 5.09 4.38
C GLY A 224 19.25 6.45 4.72
N HIS A 225 17.93 6.51 4.85
CA HIS A 225 17.16 7.71 5.20
C HIS A 225 16.86 7.84 6.71
N GLY A 226 17.26 6.85 7.54
CA GLY A 226 16.98 6.84 8.98
C GLY A 226 15.50 6.57 9.31
N MET A 227 14.79 5.88 8.43
CA MET A 227 13.37 5.55 8.53
C MET A 227 13.17 4.12 9.06
N GLU A 228 11.96 3.80 9.51
CA GLU A 228 11.62 2.53 10.12
C GLU A 228 11.01 1.55 9.11
N VAL A 229 11.09 0.25 9.42
CA VAL A 229 10.50 -0.81 8.61
C VAL A 229 9.58 -1.67 9.46
N ALA A 230 8.33 -1.84 9.01
CA ALA A 230 7.42 -2.86 9.51
C ALA A 230 7.62 -4.14 8.67
N ASP A 231 8.24 -5.15 9.26
CA ASP A 231 8.58 -6.39 8.56
C ASP A 231 7.36 -7.32 8.41
N VAL A 232 6.49 -6.96 7.47
CA VAL A 232 5.28 -7.73 7.13
C VAL A 232 5.66 -9.07 6.50
N HIS A 233 6.77 -9.13 5.75
CA HIS A 233 7.27 -10.38 5.15
C HIS A 233 7.49 -11.45 6.22
N SER A 234 8.29 -11.13 7.24
CA SER A 234 8.55 -12.06 8.34
C SER A 234 7.29 -12.37 9.17
N ALA A 235 6.38 -11.40 9.33
CA ALA A 235 5.13 -11.64 10.05
C ALA A 235 4.16 -12.57 9.31
N PHE A 236 4.25 -12.65 7.99
CA PHE A 236 3.43 -13.52 7.15
C PHE A 236 4.08 -14.89 6.87
N GLU A 237 5.37 -15.07 7.17
CA GLU A 237 6.08 -16.33 6.96
C GLU A 237 5.38 -17.48 7.71
N GLY A 238 5.01 -18.54 6.98
CA GLY A 238 4.23 -19.67 7.47
C GLY A 238 2.73 -19.40 7.61
N HIS A 239 2.24 -18.21 7.29
CA HIS A 239 0.86 -17.77 7.48
C HIS A 239 0.14 -17.29 6.21
N ALA A 240 0.73 -17.44 5.02
CA ALA A 240 0.13 -16.94 3.79
C ALA A 240 -1.32 -17.45 3.58
N LEU A 241 -1.59 -18.73 3.89
CA LEU A 241 -2.94 -19.33 3.82
C LEU A 241 -3.92 -18.80 4.87
N ASP A 242 -3.42 -18.34 6.01
CA ASP A 242 -4.24 -17.83 7.12
C ASP A 242 -4.48 -16.32 6.98
N TYR A 243 -3.49 -15.57 6.44
CA TYR A 243 -3.49 -14.11 6.42
C TYR A 243 -3.89 -13.51 5.08
N THR A 244 -4.02 -14.33 4.02
CA THR A 244 -4.44 -13.86 2.70
C THR A 244 -5.67 -14.59 2.19
N ASN A 245 -6.25 -14.08 1.10
CA ASN A 245 -7.35 -14.73 0.40
C ASN A 245 -6.85 -15.71 -0.68
N ILE A 246 -5.59 -16.15 -0.64
CA ILE A 246 -4.95 -16.95 -1.70
C ILE A 246 -5.67 -18.28 -1.97
N SER A 247 -6.35 -18.87 -0.97
CA SER A 247 -7.20 -20.05 -1.16
C SER A 247 -8.33 -19.81 -2.18
N SER A 248 -8.68 -18.56 -2.43
CA SER A 248 -9.62 -18.09 -3.45
C SER A 248 -8.92 -17.48 -4.66
N MET A 249 -7.60 -17.67 -4.78
CA MET A 249 -6.74 -17.08 -5.81
C MET A 249 -6.70 -15.54 -5.77
N ASP A 250 -6.85 -14.99 -4.59
CA ASP A 250 -6.70 -13.57 -4.30
C ASP A 250 -5.52 -13.39 -3.32
N ILE A 251 -4.52 -12.66 -3.74
CA ILE A 251 -3.27 -12.48 -2.99
C ILE A 251 -3.39 -11.47 -1.84
N HIS A 252 -4.49 -10.70 -1.79
CA HIS A 252 -4.64 -9.65 -0.80
C HIS A 252 -4.83 -10.19 0.61
N PRO A 253 -4.37 -9.45 1.62
CA PRO A 253 -4.59 -9.83 3.00
C PRO A 253 -6.09 -9.90 3.31
N ASN A 254 -6.47 -10.91 4.07
CA ASN A 254 -7.79 -10.98 4.69
C ASN A 254 -7.81 -10.16 5.99
N LYS A 255 -8.89 -10.24 6.76
CA LYS A 255 -9.04 -9.49 8.01
C LYS A 255 -7.93 -9.80 9.02
N GLU A 256 -7.54 -11.07 9.13
CA GLU A 256 -6.48 -11.54 10.01
C GLU A 256 -5.11 -10.99 9.57
N GLY A 257 -4.82 -10.98 8.27
CA GLY A 257 -3.61 -10.38 7.72
C GLY A 257 -3.54 -8.87 7.96
N HIS A 258 -4.64 -8.15 7.74
CA HIS A 258 -4.69 -6.73 8.09
C HIS A 258 -4.51 -6.47 9.58
N SER A 259 -5.04 -7.34 10.45
CA SER A 259 -4.81 -7.25 11.89
C SER A 259 -3.35 -7.50 12.28
N ALA A 260 -2.65 -8.39 11.58
CA ALA A 260 -1.23 -8.63 11.77
C ALA A 260 -0.39 -7.40 11.37
N ILE A 261 -0.67 -6.80 10.21
CA ILE A 261 -0.03 -5.55 9.75
C ILE A 261 -0.27 -4.42 10.76
N TYR A 262 -1.52 -4.21 11.17
CA TYR A 262 -1.87 -3.21 12.20
C TYR A 262 -1.08 -3.42 13.49
N SER A 263 -0.92 -4.67 13.95
CA SER A 263 -0.20 -4.99 15.19
C SER A 263 1.28 -4.62 15.12
N LEU A 264 1.92 -4.79 13.95
CA LEU A 264 3.29 -4.33 13.71
C LEU A 264 3.39 -2.80 13.79
N LEU A 265 2.50 -2.11 13.06
CA LEU A 265 2.51 -0.66 12.97
C LEU A 265 2.20 0.01 14.31
N SER A 266 1.19 -0.47 15.04
CA SER A 266 0.84 0.07 16.38
C SER A 266 1.98 -0.10 17.38
N GLY A 267 2.82 -1.14 17.25
CA GLY A 267 4.03 -1.30 18.06
C GLY A 267 5.05 -0.20 17.79
N LEU A 268 5.32 0.11 16.51
CA LEU A 268 6.29 1.12 16.10
C LEU A 268 5.81 2.54 16.45
N THR A 269 4.54 2.85 16.23
CA THR A 269 3.97 4.19 16.53
C THR A 269 3.85 4.44 18.03
N ALA A 270 3.62 3.42 18.87
CA ALA A 270 3.52 3.56 20.32
C ALA A 270 4.88 3.85 21.01
N GLU A 271 5.99 3.42 20.43
CA GLU A 271 7.31 3.70 20.98
C GLU A 271 7.66 5.19 20.93
N GLN A 272 7.18 5.93 19.93
CA GLN A 272 7.37 7.37 19.79
C GLN A 272 6.56 8.17 20.84
N THR A 273 5.33 7.78 21.14
CA THR A 273 4.51 8.47 22.15
C THR A 273 5.03 8.27 23.57
N SER A 274 5.90 7.28 23.80
CA SER A 274 6.52 7.00 25.10
C SER A 274 7.89 7.66 25.31
N ALA A 275 8.49 8.29 24.30
CA ALA A 275 9.72 9.04 24.45
C ALA A 275 9.52 10.28 25.31
N PRO A 276 10.30 10.50 26.39
CA PRO A 276 10.06 11.62 27.29
C PRO A 276 10.34 12.95 26.58
N VAL A 277 9.29 13.74 26.37
CA VAL A 277 9.43 15.15 26.00
C VAL A 277 10.09 15.87 27.17
N THR A 278 11.40 16.10 27.09
CA THR A 278 12.12 16.95 28.03
C THR A 278 11.82 18.43 27.72
N GLY A 279 10.67 18.89 28.18
CA GLY A 279 10.27 20.29 28.09
C GLY A 279 9.09 20.53 29.02
N ALA A 280 9.37 20.76 30.31
CA ALA A 280 8.34 21.08 31.31
C ALA A 280 7.73 22.45 31.02
N VAL A 281 6.42 22.50 30.77
CA VAL A 281 5.58 23.67 31.10
C VAL A 281 4.27 23.18 31.72
N THR A 282 4.09 23.49 32.97
CA THR A 282 2.85 23.30 33.71
C THR A 282 1.80 24.31 33.23
N ALA A 283 0.60 23.83 32.84
CA ALA A 283 -0.59 24.66 32.81
C ALA A 283 -1.84 23.84 33.18
N GLU A 284 -2.66 24.45 33.98
CA GLU A 284 -3.80 23.92 34.69
C GLU A 284 -4.98 23.63 33.75
N ALA A 285 -5.79 22.66 34.17
CA ALA A 285 -7.06 22.27 33.53
C ALA A 285 -8.15 23.32 33.74
N ASP A 286 -8.91 23.63 32.69
CA ASP A 286 -10.30 24.10 32.83
C ASP A 286 -11.14 23.44 31.69
N GLY A 287 -12.27 22.85 32.08
CA GLY A 287 -13.14 22.08 31.22
C GLY A 287 -14.17 22.94 30.50
N SER A 288 -14.42 22.61 29.25
CA SER A 288 -15.68 22.99 28.56
C SER A 288 -15.98 21.98 27.44
N GLU A 289 -17.11 21.27 27.55
CA GLU A 289 -17.75 20.48 26.50
C GLU A 289 -18.25 21.40 25.39
N THR A 290 -17.94 21.07 24.13
CA THR A 290 -18.72 21.58 22.99
C THR A 290 -18.81 20.53 21.88
N ALA A 291 -20.01 20.51 21.27
CA ALA A 291 -20.58 19.54 20.39
C ALA A 291 -19.79 19.27 19.09
N VAL A 292 -19.84 17.98 18.68
CA VAL A 292 -19.35 17.46 17.39
C VAL A 292 -20.24 17.94 16.24
N GLU A 293 -19.67 18.69 15.31
CA GLU A 293 -20.25 18.92 13.98
C GLU A 293 -19.56 17.99 12.99
N THR A 294 -20.38 17.29 12.19
CA THR A 294 -19.98 16.37 11.12
C THR A 294 -19.38 17.16 9.95
N PRO A 295 -18.21 16.79 9.40
CA PRO A 295 -17.66 17.43 8.20
C PRO A 295 -18.45 17.03 6.94
N ALA A 296 -18.60 17.98 6.03
CA ALA A 296 -19.30 17.86 4.76
C ALA A 296 -18.45 17.06 3.75
N GLU A 297 -19.16 16.20 2.99
CA GLU A 297 -18.64 15.41 1.90
C GLU A 297 -18.03 16.29 0.77
N THR A 298 -16.78 16.00 0.41
CA THR A 298 -16.13 16.52 -0.79
C THR A 298 -16.29 15.50 -1.93
N PRO A 299 -16.66 15.89 -3.16
CA PRO A 299 -16.91 14.91 -4.23
C PRO A 299 -15.59 14.33 -4.78
N ALA A 300 -15.52 13.00 -4.83
CA ALA A 300 -14.43 12.24 -5.39
C ALA A 300 -14.20 12.54 -6.88
N LYS A 301 -12.97 12.90 -7.25
CA LYS A 301 -12.49 12.89 -8.63
C LYS A 301 -12.15 11.45 -9.02
N GLY A 302 -12.79 10.95 -10.08
CA GLY A 302 -12.57 9.61 -10.59
C GLY A 302 -11.14 9.42 -11.11
N SER A 303 -10.48 8.40 -10.58
CA SER A 303 -9.19 7.87 -11.05
C SER A 303 -9.39 6.92 -12.24
N PRO A 304 -8.43 6.76 -13.14
CA PRO A 304 -8.57 5.81 -14.26
C PRO A 304 -8.63 4.37 -13.76
N ASP A 305 -9.52 3.60 -14.36
CA ASP A 305 -9.84 2.21 -14.03
C ASP A 305 -8.69 1.25 -14.44
N THR A 306 -7.65 1.15 -13.62
CA THR A 306 -6.55 0.19 -13.82
C THR A 306 -6.70 -1.09 -12.99
N GLY A 307 -7.58 -1.11 -11.98
CA GLY A 307 -7.80 -2.26 -11.09
C GLY A 307 -8.53 -3.45 -11.72
N ALA A 308 -9.39 -3.21 -12.74
CA ALA A 308 -10.17 -4.29 -13.36
C ALA A 308 -9.35 -5.27 -14.22
N GLY A 309 -8.19 -4.83 -14.75
CA GLY A 309 -7.34 -5.68 -15.60
C GLY A 309 -6.61 -6.78 -14.81
N GLY A 310 -6.12 -6.47 -13.61
CA GLY A 310 -5.38 -7.41 -12.76
C GLY A 310 -6.27 -8.53 -12.23
N ALA A 311 -7.44 -8.20 -11.71
CA ALA A 311 -8.40 -9.19 -11.21
C ALA A 311 -8.89 -10.15 -12.30
N ALA A 312 -9.04 -9.69 -13.56
CA ALA A 312 -9.45 -10.54 -14.67
C ALA A 312 -8.34 -11.53 -15.09
N ALA A 313 -7.06 -11.16 -15.01
CA ALA A 313 -5.94 -12.04 -15.33
C ALA A 313 -5.76 -13.13 -14.26
N PHE A 314 -5.85 -12.79 -12.98
CA PHE A 314 -5.87 -13.78 -11.89
C PHE A 314 -7.10 -14.66 -11.92
N ALA A 315 -8.29 -14.14 -12.26
CA ALA A 315 -9.48 -14.94 -12.46
C ALA A 315 -9.32 -15.96 -13.60
N GLY A 316 -8.58 -15.63 -14.66
CA GLY A 316 -8.21 -16.56 -15.72
C GLY A 316 -7.33 -17.71 -15.24
N ILE A 317 -6.31 -17.41 -14.43
CA ILE A 317 -5.42 -18.42 -13.80
C ILE A 317 -6.22 -19.26 -12.79
N ALA A 318 -7.11 -18.64 -11.98
CA ALA A 318 -7.99 -19.30 -11.04
C ALA A 318 -8.97 -20.26 -11.73
N ALA A 319 -9.54 -19.87 -12.87
CA ALA A 319 -10.41 -20.73 -13.66
C ALA A 319 -9.68 -21.97 -14.20
N LEU A 320 -8.41 -21.82 -14.60
CA LEU A 320 -7.55 -22.92 -15.02
C LEU A 320 -7.25 -23.88 -13.87
N ALA A 321 -6.89 -23.37 -12.69
CA ALA A 321 -6.63 -24.16 -11.49
C ALA A 321 -7.89 -24.93 -11.01
N ALA A 322 -9.05 -24.27 -10.99
CA ALA A 322 -10.33 -24.88 -10.60
C ALA A 322 -10.76 -26.00 -11.55
N ALA A 323 -10.53 -25.84 -12.87
CA ALA A 323 -10.83 -26.89 -13.84
C ALA A 323 -9.99 -28.16 -13.61
N GLY A 324 -8.72 -28.03 -13.20
CA GLY A 324 -7.85 -29.15 -12.86
C GLY A 324 -8.30 -29.93 -11.61
N VAL A 325 -8.74 -29.23 -10.58
CA VAL A 325 -9.28 -29.86 -9.36
C VAL A 325 -10.57 -30.64 -9.66
N PHE A 326 -11.42 -30.15 -10.58
CA PHE A 326 -12.64 -30.86 -10.99
C PHE A 326 -12.33 -32.11 -11.81
N ALA A 327 -11.31 -32.10 -12.68
CA ALA A 327 -10.87 -33.26 -13.45
C ALA A 327 -10.30 -34.37 -12.54
N CYS A 328 -9.54 -34.02 -11.52
CA CYS A 328 -8.98 -34.96 -10.54
C CYS A 328 -10.05 -35.60 -9.61
N ARG A 329 -11.12 -34.86 -9.26
CA ARG A 329 -12.21 -35.38 -8.41
C ARG A 329 -13.14 -36.39 -9.11
N LYS A 330 -13.18 -36.42 -10.43
CA LYS A 330 -13.99 -37.41 -11.17
C LYS A 330 -13.33 -38.79 -11.30
N ARG A 331 -12.07 -38.94 -10.84
CA ARG A 331 -11.33 -40.23 -10.87
C ARG A 331 -11.34 -41.01 -9.53
N LYS A 332 -12.04 -40.56 -8.53
CA LYS A 332 -12.30 -41.31 -7.29
C LYS A 332 -13.80 -41.62 -7.19
#